data_7b0b6c6f0cc771e3cb223c4bb3468085
#
_entry.id   7b0b6c6f0cc771e3cb223c4bb3468085
#
_cell.length_a   1.000
_cell.length_b   1.000
_cell.length_c   1.000
_cell.angle_alpha   90.00
_cell.angle_beta   90.00
_cell.angle_gamma   90.00
#
_symmetry.space_group_name_H-M   'P 1'
#
loop_
_entity.id
_entity.type
_entity.pdbx_description
1 polymer ?
#
loop_
_entity_poly.entity_id
_entity_poly.type
_entity_poly.pdbx_seq_one_letter_code
_entity_poly.pdbx_strand_id
1 'polypeptide(L)'
;WQQKLPTPFFVFKWGPGMSPVLYRDLVLFCQDDDLYPAFYAFEKSTGKPRWKDERLDMAVNYSHPVVCTTNGRDDIVVAGTGMLIGYDPQSGRRRWFARTLLRNIKTTPVCVDGVIYISVQSGGIANQWIASIDQAETGNRDGKLDKAEIQAFVGETPIPEAFFKKTFDRGDLNRDGFLEGAELDVAFLHPDNFAGVPFTVTGENAAEQFVLAVRGGGEGDVTKSHVLWKHPTKHTDHIVSPFVKDGRMFLVKDGGINTVFDTASGKPLRAPRRLGNSGGYFASPVEGDGKIYLAGENGNVLVLKDSPEYEELAKNDLGESIIATPAIADGALFIRTRTKILCIAAGDRAK
;
A
#
# COMPACT_ATOMS: atom_id res chain seq x y z
N TRP A 1 13.94 -1.61 24.40
CA TRP A 1 15.02 -1.37 23.43
C TRP A 1 14.63 -0.34 22.40
N GLN A 2 15.62 0.23 21.73
CA GLN A 2 15.46 1.20 20.65
C GLN A 2 16.49 0.90 19.57
N GLN A 3 16.07 0.97 18.29
CA GLN A 3 16.95 0.88 17.15
C GLN A 3 16.86 2.17 16.33
N LYS A 4 18.03 2.73 15.99
CA LYS A 4 18.12 3.90 15.11
C LYS A 4 18.21 3.41 13.66
N LEU A 5 17.22 3.78 12.85
CA LEU A 5 17.21 3.53 11.42
C LEU A 5 17.63 4.80 10.66
N PRO A 6 18.01 4.70 9.38
CA PRO A 6 18.19 5.86 8.53
C PRO A 6 16.92 6.71 8.54
N THR A 7 17.09 8.05 8.58
CA THR A 7 15.95 8.96 8.46
C THR A 7 15.31 8.78 7.10
N PRO A 8 14.03 8.42 7.02
CA PRO A 8 13.36 8.21 5.74
C PRO A 8 13.24 9.53 4.98
N PHE A 9 13.41 9.48 3.67
CA PHE A 9 13.24 10.61 2.79
C PHE A 9 12.12 10.32 1.78
N PHE A 10 11.08 11.16 1.79
CA PHE A 10 9.95 11.09 0.87
C PHE A 10 9.79 12.42 0.15
N VAL A 11 10.00 12.45 -1.17
CA VAL A 11 9.87 13.67 -1.99
C VAL A 11 8.48 14.29 -1.84
N PHE A 12 7.43 13.47 -1.87
CA PHE A 12 6.05 13.94 -1.74
C PHE A 12 5.63 14.28 -0.30
N LYS A 13 6.54 14.25 0.68
CA LYS A 13 6.29 14.65 2.08
C LYS A 13 5.17 13.87 2.79
N TRP A 14 4.70 12.75 2.23
CA TRP A 14 3.65 11.95 2.87
C TRP A 14 4.16 11.22 4.11
N GLY A 15 5.47 11.07 4.21
CA GLY A 15 6.12 10.39 5.33
C GLY A 15 5.92 8.86 5.30
N PRO A 16 6.42 8.15 6.33
CA PRO A 16 6.28 6.70 6.42
C PRO A 16 4.84 6.33 6.79
N GLY A 17 4.24 5.44 5.99
CA GLY A 17 2.90 4.89 6.24
C GLY A 17 2.92 3.44 6.77
N MET A 18 4.11 2.86 6.96
CA MET A 18 4.27 1.48 7.36
C MET A 18 4.23 1.32 8.87
N SER A 19 3.56 0.27 9.34
CA SER A 19 3.58 -0.16 10.74
C SER A 19 4.46 -1.40 10.89
N PRO A 20 5.11 -1.59 12.04
CA PRO A 20 5.81 -2.83 12.33
C PRO A 20 4.83 -4.00 12.49
N VAL A 21 5.25 -5.19 12.09
CA VAL A 21 4.49 -6.42 12.18
C VAL A 21 5.23 -7.42 13.06
N LEU A 22 4.49 -8.09 13.93
CA LEU A 22 5.05 -9.16 14.76
C LEU A 22 4.92 -10.51 14.06
N TYR A 23 6.02 -11.25 14.03
CA TYR A 23 6.04 -12.64 13.58
C TYR A 23 6.89 -13.48 14.53
N ARG A 24 6.25 -14.32 15.33
CA ARG A 24 6.90 -15.17 16.36
C ARG A 24 7.80 -14.33 17.30
N ASP A 25 9.11 -14.51 17.21
CA ASP A 25 10.14 -13.79 17.97
C ASP A 25 10.70 -12.55 17.26
N LEU A 26 10.14 -12.18 16.11
CA LEU A 26 10.59 -11.08 15.29
C LEU A 26 9.64 -9.88 15.32
N VAL A 27 10.24 -8.70 15.20
CA VAL A 27 9.59 -7.45 14.76
C VAL A 27 10.06 -7.18 13.34
N LEU A 28 9.13 -7.11 12.40
CA LEU A 28 9.36 -6.86 10.99
C LEU A 28 9.00 -5.41 10.68
N PHE A 29 9.86 -4.69 9.99
CA PHE A 29 9.60 -3.31 9.60
C PHE A 29 10.12 -3.02 8.20
N CYS A 30 9.22 -2.63 7.30
CA CYS A 30 9.55 -2.26 5.93
C CYS A 30 9.60 -0.73 5.83
N GLN A 31 10.75 -0.17 5.40
CA GLN A 31 10.92 1.25 5.14
C GLN A 31 11.30 1.42 3.67
N ASP A 32 10.30 1.60 2.81
CA ASP A 32 10.50 1.78 1.37
C ASP A 32 10.42 3.27 1.01
N ASP A 33 11.38 4.06 1.48
CA ASP A 33 11.50 5.49 1.15
C ASP A 33 12.21 5.73 -0.21
N ASP A 34 12.34 6.97 -0.61
CA ASP A 34 12.97 7.33 -1.89
C ASP A 34 14.48 7.11 -1.93
N LEU A 35 15.15 7.00 -0.77
CA LEU A 35 16.61 7.02 -0.70
C LEU A 35 17.23 5.75 -0.12
N TYR A 36 16.69 5.24 1.00
CA TYR A 36 17.24 4.11 1.75
C TYR A 36 16.23 2.98 1.98
N PRO A 37 15.53 2.53 0.92
CA PRO A 37 14.49 1.51 1.10
C PRO A 37 15.10 0.21 1.63
N ALA A 38 14.52 -0.31 2.71
CA ALA A 38 14.97 -1.57 3.30
C ALA A 38 13.87 -2.27 4.10
N PHE A 39 13.99 -3.59 4.20
CA PHE A 39 13.17 -4.43 5.04
C PHE A 39 14.02 -5.01 6.17
N TYR A 40 13.57 -4.82 7.40
CA TYR A 40 14.31 -5.16 8.62
C TYR A 40 13.57 -6.22 9.41
N ALA A 41 14.33 -7.10 10.05
CA ALA A 41 13.85 -7.96 11.13
C ALA A 41 14.72 -7.79 12.37
N PHE A 42 14.07 -7.63 13.51
CA PHE A 42 14.69 -7.50 14.83
C PHE A 42 14.18 -8.57 15.77
N GLU A 43 15.00 -9.03 16.69
CA GLU A 43 14.52 -9.84 17.81
C GLU A 43 13.54 -9.04 18.68
N LYS A 44 12.36 -9.57 18.89
CA LYS A 44 11.30 -8.90 19.65
C LYS A 44 11.70 -8.56 21.09
N SER A 45 12.48 -9.42 21.74
CA SER A 45 12.89 -9.24 23.12
C SER A 45 14.06 -8.28 23.32
N THR A 46 14.98 -8.22 22.38
CA THR A 46 16.25 -7.49 22.54
C THR A 46 16.45 -6.34 21.57
N GLY A 47 15.69 -6.33 20.46
CA GLY A 47 15.89 -5.39 19.36
C GLY A 47 17.13 -5.68 18.52
N LYS A 48 17.85 -6.77 18.73
CA LYS A 48 19.01 -7.11 17.91
C LYS A 48 18.60 -7.34 16.46
N PRO A 49 19.33 -6.77 15.47
CA PRO A 49 19.08 -7.08 14.07
C PRO A 49 19.28 -8.57 13.80
N ARG A 50 18.33 -9.19 13.11
CA ARG A 50 18.40 -10.59 12.65
C ARG A 50 18.81 -10.63 11.19
N TRP A 51 18.16 -9.82 10.35
CA TRP A 51 18.50 -9.64 8.95
C TRP A 51 18.01 -8.30 8.43
N LYS A 52 18.56 -7.90 7.30
CA LYS A 52 18.15 -6.72 6.51
C LYS A 52 18.21 -7.10 5.03
N ASP A 53 17.17 -6.73 4.28
CA ASP A 53 17.19 -6.73 2.82
C ASP A 53 17.17 -5.27 2.33
N GLU A 54 18.20 -4.88 1.57
CA GLU A 54 18.23 -3.58 0.91
C GLU A 54 17.34 -3.62 -0.32
N ARG A 55 16.34 -2.74 -0.34
CA ARG A 55 15.27 -2.75 -1.34
C ARG A 55 15.40 -1.58 -2.31
N LEU A 56 16.61 -1.33 -2.82
CA LEU A 56 16.87 -0.22 -3.75
C LEU A 56 15.98 -0.27 -5.01
N ASP A 57 15.48 -1.44 -5.32
CA ASP A 57 14.51 -1.72 -6.37
C ASP A 57 13.05 -1.42 -5.96
N MET A 58 12.76 -1.08 -4.69
CA MET A 58 11.42 -0.98 -4.13
C MET A 58 11.10 0.40 -3.53
N ALA A 59 11.63 1.47 -4.09
CA ALA A 59 11.39 2.80 -3.54
C ALA A 59 9.90 3.21 -3.55
N VAL A 60 9.51 3.96 -2.53
CA VAL A 60 8.21 4.63 -2.39
C VAL A 60 7.02 3.69 -2.35
N ASN A 61 6.96 2.86 -1.32
CA ASN A 61 5.78 2.04 -1.02
C ASN A 61 5.38 2.23 0.44
N TYR A 62 4.10 2.00 0.71
CA TYR A 62 3.47 2.22 2.01
C TYR A 62 2.81 0.95 2.56
N SER A 63 3.03 -0.19 1.89
CA SER A 63 2.45 -1.48 2.23
C SER A 63 3.10 -2.09 3.47
N HIS A 64 2.30 -2.70 4.33
CA HIS A 64 2.79 -3.47 5.48
C HIS A 64 3.15 -4.89 5.05
N PRO A 65 4.14 -5.52 5.71
CA PRO A 65 4.36 -6.96 5.57
C PRO A 65 3.15 -7.76 6.08
N VAL A 66 2.84 -8.86 5.42
CA VAL A 66 1.82 -9.82 5.89
C VAL A 66 2.38 -11.23 5.91
N VAL A 67 1.89 -12.05 6.82
CA VAL A 67 2.24 -13.48 6.86
C VAL A 67 1.30 -14.22 5.93
N CYS A 68 1.86 -15.02 5.02
CA CYS A 68 1.10 -15.91 4.15
C CYS A 68 1.57 -17.34 4.32
N THR A 69 0.69 -18.19 4.86
CA THR A 69 0.98 -19.62 5.03
C THR A 69 0.44 -20.39 3.83
N THR A 70 1.33 -21.07 3.13
CA THR A 70 0.98 -21.91 1.96
C THR A 70 1.61 -23.28 2.13
N ASN A 71 0.78 -24.34 2.13
CA ASN A 71 1.23 -25.73 2.33
C ASN A 71 2.10 -25.92 3.60
N GLY A 72 1.72 -25.27 4.70
CA GLY A 72 2.42 -25.34 5.98
C GLY A 72 3.74 -24.53 6.04
N ARG A 73 4.07 -23.78 4.99
CA ARG A 73 5.22 -22.87 4.97
C ARG A 73 4.77 -21.42 5.07
N ASP A 74 5.38 -20.70 6.02
CA ASP A 74 5.18 -19.26 6.15
C ASP A 74 6.14 -18.49 5.24
N ASP A 75 5.61 -17.54 4.49
CA ASP A 75 6.36 -16.49 3.82
C ASP A 75 5.91 -15.14 4.37
N ILE A 76 6.83 -14.20 4.54
CA ILE A 76 6.47 -12.80 4.77
C ILE A 76 6.31 -12.13 3.41
N VAL A 77 5.11 -11.70 3.11
CA VAL A 77 4.77 -11.09 1.82
C VAL A 77 4.77 -9.58 1.96
N VAL A 78 5.49 -8.92 1.06
CA VAL A 78 5.54 -7.45 0.98
C VAL A 78 5.18 -7.03 -0.44
N ALA A 79 4.22 -6.12 -0.55
CA ALA A 79 3.93 -5.44 -1.81
C ALA A 79 4.91 -4.28 -1.99
N GLY A 80 5.51 -4.18 -3.15
CA GLY A 80 6.47 -3.15 -3.47
C GLY A 80 6.35 -2.69 -4.92
N THR A 81 7.27 -1.85 -5.36
CA THR A 81 7.30 -1.33 -6.73
C THR A 81 7.38 -2.47 -7.74
N GLY A 82 6.35 -2.60 -8.56
CA GLY A 82 6.26 -3.60 -9.63
C GLY A 82 5.99 -5.04 -9.16
N MET A 83 6.21 -5.38 -7.90
CA MET A 83 6.25 -6.77 -7.45
C MET A 83 5.57 -7.01 -6.10
N LEU A 84 4.97 -8.21 -5.97
CA LEU A 84 4.81 -8.88 -4.70
C LEU A 84 6.05 -9.74 -4.44
N ILE A 85 6.57 -9.73 -3.23
CA ILE A 85 7.75 -10.52 -2.86
C ILE A 85 7.43 -11.34 -1.62
N GLY A 86 7.72 -12.63 -1.66
CA GLY A 86 7.68 -13.53 -0.52
C GLY A 86 9.07 -13.78 0.04
N TYR A 87 9.24 -13.52 1.32
CA TYR A 87 10.50 -13.65 2.05
C TYR A 87 10.50 -14.86 2.96
N ASP A 88 11.66 -15.48 3.08
CA ASP A 88 11.96 -16.39 4.18
C ASP A 88 11.97 -15.61 5.50
N PRO A 89 11.11 -15.92 6.47
CA PRO A 89 11.05 -15.17 7.72
C PRO A 89 12.33 -15.24 8.56
N GLN A 90 13.09 -16.32 8.46
CA GLN A 90 14.27 -16.57 9.30
C GLN A 90 15.53 -15.89 8.74
N SER A 91 15.68 -15.90 7.42
CA SER A 91 16.89 -15.41 6.75
C SER A 91 16.72 -14.07 6.05
N GLY A 92 15.50 -13.62 5.81
CA GLY A 92 15.22 -12.43 5.00
C GLY A 92 15.48 -12.63 3.50
N ARG A 93 15.78 -13.87 3.06
CA ARG A 93 15.98 -14.16 1.64
C ARG A 93 14.67 -14.03 0.87
N ARG A 94 14.69 -13.33 -0.26
CA ARG A 94 13.59 -13.32 -1.22
C ARG A 94 13.47 -14.72 -1.83
N ARG A 95 12.37 -15.43 -1.52
CA ARG A 95 12.09 -16.77 -2.04
C ARG A 95 11.48 -16.71 -3.42
N TRP A 96 10.47 -15.86 -3.56
CA TRP A 96 9.73 -15.70 -4.81
C TRP A 96 9.29 -14.26 -5.01
N PHE A 97 8.95 -13.93 -6.24
CA PHE A 97 8.33 -12.67 -6.59
C PHE A 97 7.33 -12.84 -7.74
N ALA A 98 6.31 -12.00 -7.76
CA ALA A 98 5.36 -11.90 -8.85
C ALA A 98 5.34 -10.45 -9.37
N ARG A 99 5.67 -10.26 -10.65
CA ARG A 99 5.72 -8.96 -11.33
C ARG A 99 4.32 -8.52 -11.76
N THR A 100 3.54 -8.03 -10.83
CA THR A 100 2.10 -7.78 -11.03
C THR A 100 1.64 -6.44 -10.53
N LEU A 101 2.52 -5.70 -9.85
CA LEU A 101 2.15 -4.46 -9.21
C LEU A 101 2.68 -3.27 -10.00
N LEU A 102 2.16 -2.12 -9.64
CA LEU A 102 2.62 -0.81 -10.09
C LEU A 102 3.51 -0.19 -9.03
N ARG A 103 3.92 1.04 -9.21
CA ARG A 103 4.66 1.79 -8.20
C ARG A 103 3.72 2.48 -7.21
N ASN A 104 4.29 2.90 -6.08
CA ASN A 104 3.59 3.69 -5.07
C ASN A 104 2.39 2.94 -4.46
N ILE A 105 2.65 1.69 -4.06
CA ILE A 105 1.63 0.84 -3.45
C ILE A 105 1.28 1.39 -2.07
N LYS A 106 0.02 1.75 -1.90
CA LYS A 106 -0.53 2.33 -0.66
C LYS A 106 -1.30 1.31 0.17
N THR A 107 -1.75 0.24 -0.47
CA THR A 107 -2.57 -0.80 0.16
C THR A 107 -1.73 -1.96 0.68
N THR A 108 -2.18 -2.55 1.76
CA THR A 108 -1.59 -3.77 2.31
C THR A 108 -2.30 -4.98 1.71
N PRO A 109 -1.56 -6.02 1.26
CA PRO A 109 -2.17 -7.27 0.84
C PRO A 109 -2.85 -7.98 2.02
N VAL A 110 -3.83 -8.83 1.69
CA VAL A 110 -4.48 -9.71 2.67
C VAL A 110 -4.25 -11.15 2.23
N CYS A 111 -3.78 -12.01 3.12
CA CYS A 111 -3.61 -13.43 2.84
C CYS A 111 -4.69 -14.25 3.53
N VAL A 112 -5.45 -15.02 2.73
CA VAL A 112 -6.46 -15.96 3.21
C VAL A 112 -6.25 -17.28 2.48
N ASP A 113 -6.15 -18.38 3.21
CA ASP A 113 -5.97 -19.73 2.69
C ASP A 113 -4.84 -19.88 1.65
N GLY A 114 -3.72 -19.18 1.90
CA GLY A 114 -2.55 -19.19 1.03
C GLY A 114 -2.72 -18.39 -0.26
N VAL A 115 -3.78 -17.61 -0.40
CA VAL A 115 -4.00 -16.68 -1.52
C VAL A 115 -3.88 -15.24 -1.03
N ILE A 116 -3.14 -14.45 -1.77
CA ILE A 116 -2.86 -13.04 -1.49
C ILE A 116 -3.76 -12.19 -2.37
N TYR A 117 -4.56 -11.34 -1.74
CA TYR A 117 -5.46 -10.38 -2.39
C TYR A 117 -4.95 -8.96 -2.16
N ILE A 118 -4.95 -8.15 -3.20
CA ILE A 118 -4.53 -6.75 -3.12
C ILE A 118 -5.33 -5.89 -4.09
N SER A 119 -5.60 -4.66 -3.69
CA SER A 119 -6.08 -3.61 -4.60
C SER A 119 -4.90 -2.71 -4.97
N VAL A 120 -4.79 -2.37 -6.23
CA VAL A 120 -3.67 -1.60 -6.77
C VAL A 120 -4.20 -0.42 -7.56
N GLN A 121 -3.58 0.72 -7.34
CA GLN A 121 -3.82 1.92 -8.13
C GLN A 121 -2.51 2.68 -8.32
N SER A 122 -2.28 3.12 -9.54
CA SER A 122 -1.25 4.10 -9.86
C SER A 122 -1.80 5.10 -10.86
N GLY A 123 -1.57 6.36 -10.62
CA GLY A 123 -1.86 7.44 -11.58
C GLY A 123 -0.80 7.60 -12.67
N GLY A 124 0.20 6.70 -12.68
CA GLY A 124 1.40 6.86 -13.49
C GLY A 124 2.42 7.78 -12.82
N ILE A 125 3.69 7.37 -12.83
CA ILE A 125 4.70 8.11 -12.08
C ILE A 125 5.08 9.38 -12.79
N ALA A 126 5.36 9.30 -14.09
CA ALA A 126 5.68 10.45 -14.89
C ALA A 126 4.58 11.52 -14.75
N ASN A 127 3.32 11.13 -14.94
CA ASN A 127 2.18 12.03 -14.81
C ASN A 127 2.05 12.59 -13.38
N GLN A 128 2.29 11.77 -12.35
CA GLN A 128 2.20 12.22 -10.96
C GLN A 128 3.31 13.24 -10.63
N TRP A 129 4.53 13.03 -11.09
CA TRP A 129 5.63 13.95 -10.85
C TRP A 129 5.41 15.28 -11.57
N ILE A 130 5.05 15.25 -12.84
CA ILE A 130 4.70 16.46 -13.59
C ILE A 130 3.54 17.19 -12.92
N ALA A 131 2.43 16.52 -12.65
CA ALA A 131 1.25 17.15 -12.05
C ALA A 131 1.53 17.72 -10.64
N SER A 132 2.40 17.09 -9.86
CA SER A 132 2.67 17.50 -8.49
C SER A 132 3.78 18.52 -8.35
N ILE A 133 4.73 18.60 -9.28
CA ILE A 133 5.92 19.45 -9.17
C ILE A 133 5.92 20.53 -10.25
N ASP A 134 5.97 20.15 -11.52
CA ASP A 134 5.99 21.10 -12.63
C ASP A 134 4.72 21.96 -12.71
N GLN A 135 3.54 21.36 -12.48
CA GLN A 135 2.27 22.06 -12.50
C GLN A 135 1.89 22.75 -11.18
N ALA A 136 2.72 22.62 -10.13
CA ALA A 136 2.53 23.31 -8.85
C ALA A 136 2.82 24.81 -8.95
N GLU A 137 2.57 25.54 -7.85
CA GLU A 137 2.93 26.96 -7.74
C GLU A 137 4.45 27.20 -7.88
N THR A 138 5.25 26.23 -7.45
CA THR A 138 6.73 26.28 -7.49
C THR A 138 7.32 25.77 -8.79
N GLY A 139 6.49 25.20 -9.69
CA GLY A 139 6.92 24.73 -10.99
C GLY A 139 6.77 25.77 -12.09
N ASN A 140 7.46 25.57 -13.20
CA ASN A 140 7.48 26.49 -14.34
C ASN A 140 6.48 26.13 -15.44
N ARG A 141 5.87 24.92 -15.37
CA ARG A 141 4.84 24.39 -16.26
C ARG A 141 5.33 24.15 -17.70
N ASP A 142 6.57 23.78 -17.86
CA ASP A 142 7.16 23.50 -19.18
C ASP A 142 7.06 22.01 -19.59
N GLY A 143 6.52 21.16 -18.73
CA GLY A 143 6.35 19.72 -18.98
C GLY A 143 7.60 18.90 -18.69
N LYS A 144 8.60 19.48 -18.06
CA LYS A 144 9.87 18.86 -17.67
C LYS A 144 10.08 19.00 -16.16
N LEU A 145 11.09 18.35 -15.65
CA LEU A 145 11.52 18.51 -14.25
C LEU A 145 13.03 18.70 -14.17
N ASP A 146 13.44 19.74 -13.48
CA ASP A 146 14.83 19.95 -13.11
C ASP A 146 15.06 19.81 -11.59
N LYS A 147 16.32 19.88 -11.18
CA LYS A 147 16.69 19.79 -9.76
C LYS A 147 16.15 20.96 -8.94
N ALA A 148 16.06 22.14 -9.54
CA ALA A 148 15.61 23.35 -8.85
C ALA A 148 14.10 23.28 -8.55
N GLU A 149 13.29 22.80 -9.48
CA GLU A 149 11.85 22.60 -9.29
C GLU A 149 11.56 21.55 -8.21
N ILE A 150 12.29 20.43 -8.24
CA ILE A 150 12.14 19.38 -7.22
C ILE A 150 12.54 19.95 -5.85
N GLN A 151 13.63 20.74 -5.75
CA GLN A 151 14.04 21.38 -4.49
C GLN A 151 13.01 22.41 -4.03
N ALA A 152 12.47 23.23 -4.92
CA ALA A 152 11.44 24.21 -4.60
C ALA A 152 10.15 23.55 -4.08
N PHE A 153 9.73 22.45 -4.68
CA PHE A 153 8.58 21.66 -4.22
C PHE A 153 8.79 21.08 -2.82
N VAL A 154 9.99 20.57 -2.53
CA VAL A 154 10.32 20.05 -1.18
C VAL A 154 10.41 21.18 -0.17
N GLY A 155 10.80 22.38 -0.58
CA GLY A 155 10.92 23.57 0.26
C GLY A 155 12.27 23.65 0.99
N GLU A 156 12.28 24.17 2.23
CA GLU A 156 13.49 24.46 2.98
C GLU A 156 14.33 23.24 3.38
N THR A 157 13.74 22.04 3.40
CA THR A 157 14.47 20.82 3.70
C THR A 157 15.42 20.49 2.54
N PRO A 158 16.74 20.47 2.75
CA PRO A 158 17.68 20.14 1.68
C PRO A 158 17.45 18.73 1.15
N ILE A 159 17.37 18.58 -0.15
CA ILE A 159 17.32 17.27 -0.79
C ILE A 159 18.73 16.68 -0.79
N PRO A 160 18.93 15.45 -0.29
CA PRO A 160 20.23 14.82 -0.32
C PRO A 160 20.76 14.70 -1.76
N GLU A 161 22.03 15.04 -1.99
CA GLU A 161 22.66 14.89 -3.32
C GLU A 161 22.57 13.45 -3.83
N ALA A 162 22.58 12.46 -2.93
CA ALA A 162 22.38 11.06 -3.26
C ALA A 162 21.04 10.79 -3.96
N PHE A 163 19.98 11.55 -3.65
CA PHE A 163 18.70 11.44 -4.33
C PHE A 163 18.82 11.94 -5.78
N PHE A 164 19.39 13.10 -6.00
CA PHE A 164 19.58 13.64 -7.35
C PHE A 164 20.47 12.73 -8.19
N LYS A 165 21.57 12.25 -7.63
CA LYS A 165 22.44 11.30 -8.30
C LYS A 165 21.68 10.03 -8.69
N LYS A 166 20.94 9.43 -7.77
CA LYS A 166 20.14 8.24 -8.03
C LYS A 166 19.10 8.46 -9.14
N THR A 167 18.50 9.66 -9.18
CA THR A 167 17.39 9.98 -10.08
C THR A 167 17.88 10.44 -11.46
N PHE A 168 18.76 11.44 -11.51
CA PHE A 168 19.23 12.04 -12.76
C PHE A 168 20.30 11.22 -13.46
N ASP A 169 21.28 10.62 -12.78
CA ASP A 169 22.27 9.74 -13.43
C ASP A 169 21.60 8.55 -14.16
N ARG A 170 20.40 8.18 -13.71
CA ARG A 170 19.61 7.12 -14.32
C ARG A 170 18.68 7.62 -15.41
N GLY A 171 17.93 8.70 -15.13
CA GLY A 171 16.80 9.15 -15.92
C GLY A 171 17.14 10.12 -17.01
N ASP A 172 18.08 11.03 -16.78
CA ASP A 172 18.54 12.03 -17.74
C ASP A 172 19.43 11.37 -18.81
N LEU A 173 18.77 10.76 -19.79
CA LEU A 173 19.44 9.94 -20.82
C LEU A 173 20.20 10.78 -21.83
N ASN A 174 19.71 11.97 -22.12
CA ASN A 174 20.31 12.92 -23.08
C ASN A 174 21.32 13.87 -22.40
N ARG A 175 21.35 13.90 -21.05
CA ARG A 175 22.24 14.72 -20.22
C ARG A 175 22.04 16.21 -20.39
N ASP A 176 20.80 16.63 -20.57
CA ASP A 176 20.45 18.05 -20.66
C ASP A 176 20.10 18.70 -19.31
N GLY A 177 20.03 17.90 -18.25
CA GLY A 177 19.72 18.36 -16.89
C GLY A 177 18.24 18.39 -16.55
N PHE A 178 17.40 17.91 -17.45
CA PHE A 178 15.95 17.79 -17.29
C PHE A 178 15.51 16.32 -17.31
N LEU A 179 14.32 16.07 -16.80
CA LEU A 179 13.62 14.78 -16.93
C LEU A 179 12.30 15.03 -17.65
N GLU A 180 12.12 14.45 -18.82
CA GLU A 180 10.90 14.57 -19.60
C GLU A 180 10.45 13.25 -20.22
N GLY A 181 9.16 13.09 -20.48
CA GLY A 181 8.62 11.93 -21.18
C GLY A 181 9.09 10.59 -20.58
N ALA A 182 9.74 9.75 -21.40
CA ALA A 182 10.24 8.44 -21.00
C ALA A 182 11.37 8.50 -19.96
N GLU A 183 12.08 9.61 -19.84
CA GLU A 183 13.14 9.79 -18.84
C GLU A 183 12.59 9.81 -17.42
N LEU A 184 11.41 10.40 -17.21
CA LEU A 184 10.70 10.38 -15.94
C LEU A 184 10.40 8.95 -15.48
N ASP A 185 9.98 8.10 -16.41
CA ASP A 185 9.72 6.70 -16.11
C ASP A 185 11.01 5.96 -15.70
N VAL A 186 12.09 6.19 -16.44
CA VAL A 186 13.40 5.58 -16.13
C VAL A 186 13.98 6.12 -14.83
N ALA A 187 13.85 7.42 -14.56
CA ALA A 187 14.36 8.06 -13.35
C ALA A 187 13.77 7.44 -12.07
N PHE A 188 12.48 7.14 -12.09
CA PHE A 188 11.74 6.69 -10.92
C PHE A 188 11.43 5.20 -10.86
N LEU A 189 11.80 4.45 -11.91
CA LEU A 189 11.71 2.99 -11.96
C LEU A 189 13.10 2.38 -11.93
N HIS A 190 13.29 1.35 -11.11
CA HIS A 190 14.55 0.62 -11.14
C HIS A 190 14.55 -0.36 -12.31
N PRO A 191 15.53 -0.30 -13.25
CA PRO A 191 15.55 -1.17 -14.42
C PRO A 191 15.48 -2.66 -14.08
N ASP A 192 16.10 -3.06 -12.97
CA ASP A 192 16.16 -4.46 -12.52
C ASP A 192 14.81 -4.99 -12.05
N ASN A 193 13.86 -4.11 -11.68
CA ASN A 193 12.49 -4.53 -11.33
C ASN A 193 11.80 -5.20 -12.50
N PHE A 194 12.22 -4.89 -13.70
CA PHE A 194 11.61 -5.32 -14.95
C PHE A 194 12.59 -6.10 -15.84
N ALA A 195 13.72 -6.56 -15.30
CA ALA A 195 14.68 -7.34 -16.04
C ALA A 195 13.99 -8.55 -16.71
N GLY A 196 14.08 -8.63 -18.04
CA GLY A 196 13.46 -9.69 -18.83
C GLY A 196 11.97 -9.50 -19.18
N VAL A 197 11.33 -8.41 -18.74
CA VAL A 197 10.00 -8.02 -19.21
C VAL A 197 10.18 -6.75 -20.07
N PRO A 198 9.69 -6.69 -21.31
CA PRO A 198 9.65 -5.44 -22.06
C PRO A 198 8.79 -4.44 -21.27
N PHE A 199 9.46 -3.50 -20.63
CA PHE A 199 8.77 -2.45 -19.88
C PHE A 199 8.63 -1.24 -20.83
N THR A 200 7.50 -1.16 -21.48
CA THR A 200 7.07 0.06 -22.15
C THR A 200 6.16 0.82 -21.19
N VAL A 201 6.72 1.66 -20.35
CA VAL A 201 5.92 2.69 -19.69
C VAL A 201 5.72 3.80 -20.73
N THR A 202 4.62 3.73 -21.40
CA THR A 202 4.03 4.94 -21.93
C THR A 202 3.15 5.51 -20.83
N GLY A 203 3.05 6.84 -20.71
CA GLY A 203 2.22 7.48 -19.67
C GLY A 203 0.77 6.96 -19.62
N GLU A 204 0.27 6.36 -20.69
CA GLU A 204 -1.02 5.69 -20.79
C GLU A 204 -1.08 4.35 -20.02
N ASN A 205 0.01 3.57 -19.98
CA ASN A 205 0.07 2.28 -19.32
C ASN A 205 0.33 2.37 -17.81
N ALA A 206 0.75 3.53 -17.34
CA ALA A 206 1.09 3.77 -15.96
C ALA A 206 -0.12 4.10 -15.06
N ALA A 207 -1.26 4.46 -15.64
CA ALA A 207 -2.51 4.74 -14.94
C ALA A 207 -3.42 3.51 -14.94
N GLU A 208 -3.17 2.58 -14.05
CA GLU A 208 -4.00 1.38 -13.89
C GLU A 208 -4.62 1.29 -12.49
N GLN A 209 -5.83 0.73 -12.44
CA GLN A 209 -6.51 0.36 -11.20
C GLN A 209 -7.08 -1.03 -11.34
N PHE A 210 -6.73 -1.90 -10.42
CA PHE A 210 -7.21 -3.28 -10.43
C PHE A 210 -7.21 -3.91 -9.04
N VAL A 211 -7.90 -5.00 -8.94
CA VAL A 211 -7.77 -5.97 -7.85
C VAL A 211 -7.13 -7.24 -8.40
N LEU A 212 -6.38 -7.92 -7.56
CA LEU A 212 -5.51 -9.02 -7.96
C LEU A 212 -5.54 -10.12 -6.91
N ALA A 213 -5.50 -11.39 -7.35
CA ALA A 213 -5.21 -12.52 -6.48
C ALA A 213 -3.98 -13.29 -6.98
N VAL A 214 -3.09 -13.58 -6.05
CA VAL A 214 -1.85 -14.33 -6.29
C VAL A 214 -1.76 -15.48 -5.29
N ARG A 215 -1.50 -16.69 -5.76
CA ARG A 215 -1.21 -17.82 -4.87
C ARG A 215 0.13 -17.57 -4.19
N GLY A 216 0.19 -17.74 -2.88
CA GLY A 216 1.43 -17.69 -2.13
C GLY A 216 2.33 -18.90 -2.40
N GLY A 217 3.55 -18.84 -1.90
CA GLY A 217 4.55 -19.90 -2.05
C GLY A 217 5.28 -19.88 -3.39
N GLY A 218 5.98 -20.97 -3.70
CA GLY A 218 6.82 -21.06 -4.89
C GLY A 218 8.27 -20.65 -4.65
N GLU A 219 9.04 -20.53 -5.74
CA GLU A 219 10.43 -20.09 -5.77
C GLU A 219 10.71 -19.31 -7.06
N GLY A 220 11.53 -18.25 -6.96
CA GLY A 220 11.92 -17.42 -8.10
C GLY A 220 10.75 -16.61 -8.68
N ASP A 221 10.73 -16.43 -9.99
CA ASP A 221 9.66 -15.70 -10.69
C ASP A 221 8.40 -16.57 -10.86
N VAL A 222 7.38 -16.26 -10.06
CA VAL A 222 6.10 -16.98 -10.08
C VAL A 222 5.00 -16.22 -10.84
N THR A 223 5.32 -15.16 -11.55
CA THR A 223 4.35 -14.28 -12.21
C THR A 223 3.35 -15.05 -13.07
N LYS A 224 3.85 -15.95 -13.93
CA LYS A 224 2.99 -16.69 -14.88
C LYS A 224 2.24 -17.87 -14.24
N SER A 225 2.72 -18.40 -13.12
CA SER A 225 2.20 -19.61 -12.50
C SER A 225 1.28 -19.37 -11.30
N HIS A 226 1.39 -18.21 -10.64
CA HIS A 226 0.72 -17.94 -9.36
C HIS A 226 -0.33 -16.84 -9.43
N VAL A 227 -0.33 -15.99 -10.45
CA VAL A 227 -1.43 -15.04 -10.66
C VAL A 227 -2.70 -15.82 -11.01
N LEU A 228 -3.69 -15.76 -10.13
CA LEU A 228 -4.95 -16.46 -10.30
C LEU A 228 -5.91 -15.66 -11.18
N TRP A 229 -6.03 -14.38 -10.89
CA TRP A 229 -6.83 -13.44 -11.66
C TRP A 229 -6.41 -11.98 -11.39
N LYS A 230 -6.66 -11.12 -12.37
CA LYS A 230 -6.57 -9.65 -12.28
C LYS A 230 -7.87 -9.07 -12.83
N HIS A 231 -8.55 -8.23 -12.05
CA HIS A 231 -9.78 -7.59 -12.46
C HIS A 231 -9.61 -6.07 -12.48
N PRO A 232 -9.79 -5.40 -13.63
CA PRO A 232 -9.69 -3.96 -13.72
C PRO A 232 -10.81 -3.29 -12.91
N THR A 233 -10.48 -2.20 -12.23
CA THR A 233 -11.45 -1.38 -11.50
C THR A 233 -11.48 0.02 -12.10
N LYS A 234 -12.61 0.71 -11.95
CA LYS A 234 -12.76 2.09 -12.43
C LYS A 234 -12.91 3.03 -11.24
N HIS A 235 -12.35 4.23 -11.39
CA HIS A 235 -12.52 5.40 -10.52
C HIS A 235 -11.90 5.34 -9.12
N THR A 236 -11.28 6.47 -8.75
CA THR A 236 -10.80 6.91 -7.44
C THR A 236 -9.73 6.07 -6.75
N ASP A 237 -8.94 6.74 -5.95
CA ASP A 237 -7.75 6.22 -5.28
C ASP A 237 -8.02 4.99 -4.42
N HIS A 238 -7.16 3.97 -4.56
CA HIS A 238 -7.12 2.83 -3.67
C HIS A 238 -6.08 3.07 -2.57
N ILE A 239 -6.50 3.69 -1.48
CA ILE A 239 -5.68 3.85 -0.28
C ILE A 239 -6.04 2.76 0.73
N VAL A 240 -7.31 2.40 0.75
CA VAL A 240 -7.90 1.42 1.66
C VAL A 240 -7.52 0.00 1.24
N SER A 241 -6.99 -0.78 2.18
CA SER A 241 -6.73 -2.20 1.96
C SER A 241 -8.04 -2.99 1.89
N PRO A 242 -8.11 -4.05 1.07
CA PRO A 242 -9.31 -4.88 1.01
C PRO A 242 -9.51 -5.68 2.31
N PHE A 243 -10.74 -6.06 2.58
CA PHE A 243 -11.11 -7.05 3.58
C PHE A 243 -11.55 -8.32 2.87
N VAL A 244 -11.07 -9.49 3.31
CA VAL A 244 -11.37 -10.78 2.66
C VAL A 244 -11.86 -11.79 3.68
N LYS A 245 -13.03 -12.37 3.44
CA LYS A 245 -13.64 -13.41 4.29
C LYS A 245 -14.71 -14.19 3.51
N ASP A 246 -14.84 -15.47 3.80
CA ASP A 246 -15.91 -16.36 3.30
C ASP A 246 -16.12 -16.25 1.78
N GLY A 247 -15.02 -16.35 1.00
CA GLY A 247 -15.07 -16.27 -0.45
C GLY A 247 -15.35 -14.88 -1.03
N ARG A 248 -15.35 -13.84 -0.20
CA ARG A 248 -15.67 -12.47 -0.60
C ARG A 248 -14.50 -11.52 -0.31
N MET A 249 -14.20 -10.66 -1.26
CA MET A 249 -13.29 -9.54 -1.07
C MET A 249 -14.08 -8.24 -1.09
N PHE A 250 -14.11 -7.54 0.04
CA PHE A 250 -14.80 -6.28 0.24
C PHE A 250 -13.82 -5.12 0.05
N LEU A 251 -14.11 -4.24 -0.88
CA LEU A 251 -13.30 -3.07 -1.18
C LEU A 251 -14.14 -1.80 -1.08
N VAL A 252 -13.62 -0.82 -0.35
CA VAL A 252 -14.14 0.54 -0.35
C VAL A 252 -13.12 1.46 -0.97
N LYS A 253 -13.55 2.26 -1.93
CA LYS A 253 -12.74 3.28 -2.57
C LYS A 253 -13.07 4.65 -2.00
N ASP A 254 -12.22 5.61 -2.30
CA ASP A 254 -12.49 7.01 -2.01
C ASP A 254 -13.87 7.44 -2.54
N GLY A 255 -14.54 8.35 -1.83
CA GLY A 255 -15.93 8.71 -2.05
C GLY A 255 -16.95 7.64 -1.64
N GLY A 256 -16.53 6.58 -0.94
CA GLY A 256 -17.39 5.55 -0.35
C GLY A 256 -18.00 4.58 -1.36
N ILE A 257 -17.33 4.33 -2.50
CA ILE A 257 -17.81 3.34 -3.46
C ILE A 257 -17.36 1.95 -3.01
N ASN A 258 -18.34 1.13 -2.61
CA ASN A 258 -18.12 -0.26 -2.21
C ASN A 258 -18.32 -1.22 -3.39
N THR A 259 -17.40 -2.15 -3.53
CA THR A 259 -17.51 -3.30 -4.43
C THR A 259 -17.16 -4.57 -3.66
N VAL A 260 -17.95 -5.61 -3.83
CA VAL A 260 -17.68 -6.94 -3.28
C VAL A 260 -17.37 -7.87 -4.43
N PHE A 261 -16.21 -8.52 -4.36
CA PHE A 261 -15.74 -9.44 -5.39
C PHE A 261 -15.82 -10.88 -4.89
N ASP A 262 -16.11 -11.81 -5.78
CA ASP A 262 -15.91 -13.22 -5.56
C ASP A 262 -14.42 -13.56 -5.58
N THR A 263 -13.89 -14.17 -4.54
CA THR A 263 -12.46 -14.44 -4.41
C THR A 263 -11.94 -15.51 -5.36
N ALA A 264 -12.80 -16.40 -5.84
CA ALA A 264 -12.41 -17.47 -6.76
C ALA A 264 -12.24 -16.95 -8.20
N SER A 265 -13.10 -16.03 -8.61
CA SER A 265 -13.13 -15.53 -9.99
C SER A 265 -12.64 -14.08 -10.18
N GLY A 266 -12.54 -13.30 -9.08
CA GLY A 266 -12.25 -11.88 -9.13
C GLY A 266 -13.36 -11.01 -9.71
N LYS A 267 -14.53 -11.58 -10.00
CA LYS A 267 -15.66 -10.83 -10.56
C LYS A 267 -16.47 -10.15 -9.46
N PRO A 268 -17.02 -8.95 -9.71
CA PRO A 268 -17.95 -8.32 -8.78
C PRO A 268 -19.19 -9.22 -8.59
N LEU A 269 -19.56 -9.47 -7.34
CA LEU A 269 -20.79 -10.20 -6.98
C LEU A 269 -22.04 -9.37 -7.24
N ARG A 270 -21.89 -8.04 -7.24
CA ARG A 270 -22.96 -7.08 -7.50
C ARG A 270 -22.39 -5.78 -8.08
N ALA A 271 -23.27 -4.92 -8.61
CA ALA A 271 -22.87 -3.60 -9.06
C ALA A 271 -22.26 -2.78 -7.89
N PRO A 272 -21.23 -1.97 -8.17
CA PRO A 272 -20.66 -1.07 -7.17
C PRO A 272 -21.73 -0.16 -6.57
N ARG A 273 -21.65 0.09 -5.26
CA ARG A 273 -22.63 0.89 -4.54
C ARG A 273 -21.93 2.00 -3.74
N ARG A 274 -22.48 3.21 -3.77
CA ARG A 274 -22.07 4.27 -2.86
C ARG A 274 -22.64 4.01 -1.47
N LEU A 275 -21.78 3.98 -0.47
CA LEU A 275 -22.17 3.88 0.94
C LEU A 275 -22.79 5.19 1.41
N GLY A 276 -23.64 5.13 2.42
CA GLY A 276 -24.38 6.26 2.98
C GLY A 276 -23.53 7.33 3.69
N ASN A 277 -22.22 7.22 3.59
CA ASN A 277 -21.25 8.19 4.11
C ASN A 277 -20.45 8.77 2.94
N SER A 278 -20.64 10.06 2.66
CA SER A 278 -20.05 10.74 1.50
C SER A 278 -18.67 11.35 1.77
N GLY A 279 -17.92 10.86 2.76
CA GLY A 279 -16.55 11.30 3.07
C GLY A 279 -15.49 10.44 2.41
N GLY A 280 -14.23 10.88 2.50
CA GLY A 280 -13.06 10.08 2.16
C GLY A 280 -12.89 8.88 3.10
N TYR A 281 -12.25 7.84 2.61
CA TYR A 281 -11.87 6.68 3.42
C TYR A 281 -10.36 6.45 3.29
N PHE A 282 -9.66 6.55 4.43
CA PHE A 282 -8.26 6.17 4.61
C PHE A 282 -8.15 4.88 5.42
N ALA A 283 -9.02 4.76 6.42
CA ALA A 283 -9.08 3.58 7.28
C ALA A 283 -9.60 2.36 6.50
N SER A 284 -8.92 1.22 6.67
CA SER A 284 -9.37 -0.05 6.10
C SER A 284 -10.56 -0.62 6.88
N PRO A 285 -11.44 -1.39 6.22
CA PRO A 285 -12.52 -2.09 6.89
C PRO A 285 -12.00 -3.09 7.90
N VAL A 286 -12.67 -3.23 9.03
CA VAL A 286 -12.42 -4.31 9.99
C VAL A 286 -13.70 -5.08 10.27
N GLU A 287 -13.59 -6.39 10.49
CA GLU A 287 -14.75 -7.24 10.76
C GLU A 287 -14.67 -7.84 12.16
N GLY A 288 -15.79 -7.89 12.82
CA GLY A 288 -15.99 -8.59 14.08
C GLY A 288 -17.46 -8.78 14.38
N ASP A 289 -17.78 -9.93 14.98
CA ASP A 289 -19.15 -10.29 15.37
C ASP A 289 -20.18 -10.18 14.23
N GLY A 290 -19.78 -10.64 13.02
CA GLY A 290 -20.64 -10.60 11.83
C GLY A 290 -20.94 -9.19 11.31
N LYS A 291 -20.12 -8.21 11.68
CA LYS A 291 -20.26 -6.82 11.30
C LYS A 291 -18.98 -6.28 10.67
N ILE A 292 -19.12 -5.46 9.65
CA ILE A 292 -18.00 -4.73 9.03
C ILE A 292 -18.09 -3.28 9.47
N TYR A 293 -17.01 -2.78 10.05
CA TYR A 293 -16.87 -1.40 10.52
C TYR A 293 -16.03 -0.60 9.54
N LEU A 294 -16.57 0.52 9.10
CA LEU A 294 -15.97 1.43 8.13
C LEU A 294 -15.85 2.83 8.75
N ALA A 295 -14.64 3.23 9.06
CA ALA A 295 -14.37 4.55 9.63
C ALA A 295 -14.05 5.55 8.53
N GLY A 296 -14.88 6.58 8.40
CA GLY A 296 -14.74 7.64 7.42
C GLY A 296 -13.92 8.82 7.97
N GLU A 297 -13.23 9.51 7.08
CA GLU A 297 -12.47 10.73 7.41
C GLU A 297 -13.30 11.80 8.10
N ASN A 298 -14.57 11.86 7.78
CA ASN A 298 -15.53 12.81 8.38
C ASN A 298 -16.01 12.44 9.81
N GLY A 299 -15.42 11.41 10.43
CA GLY A 299 -15.76 10.99 11.79
C GLY A 299 -16.92 9.99 11.89
N ASN A 300 -17.56 9.65 10.80
CA ASN A 300 -18.62 8.65 10.81
C ASN A 300 -18.08 7.23 10.75
N VAL A 301 -18.59 6.37 11.62
CA VAL A 301 -18.38 4.93 11.57
C VAL A 301 -19.64 4.25 11.07
N LEU A 302 -19.58 3.74 9.85
CA LEU A 302 -20.65 2.96 9.25
C LEU A 302 -20.50 1.50 9.66
N VAL A 303 -21.57 0.88 10.10
CA VAL A 303 -21.61 -0.54 10.48
C VAL A 303 -22.49 -1.27 9.49
N LEU A 304 -21.89 -2.22 8.76
CA LEU A 304 -22.61 -3.07 7.84
C LEU A 304 -22.69 -4.50 8.41
N LYS A 305 -23.72 -5.22 8.01
CA LYS A 305 -23.74 -6.67 8.21
C LYS A 305 -22.71 -7.34 7.31
N ASP A 306 -21.97 -8.29 7.84
CA ASP A 306 -21.09 -9.14 7.04
C ASP A 306 -21.94 -10.15 6.26
N SER A 307 -22.42 -9.75 5.10
CA SER A 307 -23.27 -10.56 4.21
C SER A 307 -22.99 -10.24 2.74
N PRO A 308 -23.37 -11.11 1.80
CA PRO A 308 -23.31 -10.80 0.37
C PRO A 308 -24.16 -9.57 -0.01
N GLU A 309 -25.26 -9.39 0.71
CA GLU A 309 -26.16 -8.26 0.49
C GLU A 309 -25.71 -7.03 1.30
N TYR A 310 -26.03 -5.85 0.76
CA TYR A 310 -25.78 -4.62 1.50
C TYR A 310 -26.87 -4.41 2.55
N GLU A 311 -26.48 -4.41 3.80
CA GLU A 311 -27.36 -4.09 4.92
C GLU A 311 -26.61 -3.17 5.89
N GLU A 312 -27.07 -1.91 5.98
CA GLU A 312 -26.57 -0.94 6.94
C GLU A 312 -27.25 -1.17 8.29
N LEU A 313 -26.46 -1.47 9.31
CA LEU A 313 -26.95 -1.71 10.67
C LEU A 313 -26.94 -0.44 11.50
N ALA A 314 -25.92 0.41 11.32
CA ALA A 314 -25.80 1.65 12.09
C ALA A 314 -24.85 2.63 11.38
N LYS A 315 -25.03 3.91 11.70
CA LYS A 315 -24.10 4.99 11.38
C LYS A 315 -23.89 5.82 12.64
N ASN A 316 -22.65 5.88 13.11
CA ASN A 316 -22.27 6.54 14.36
C ASN A 316 -21.33 7.70 14.04
N ASP A 317 -21.69 8.91 14.45
CA ASP A 317 -20.83 10.08 14.33
C ASP A 317 -20.00 10.25 15.62
N LEU A 318 -18.68 10.22 15.49
CA LEU A 318 -17.74 10.41 16.60
C LEU A 318 -17.26 11.86 16.74
N GLY A 319 -17.71 12.76 15.85
CA GLY A 319 -17.45 14.19 15.91
C GLY A 319 -16.02 14.62 15.55
N GLU A 320 -15.14 13.68 15.21
CA GLU A 320 -13.74 13.95 14.86
C GLU A 320 -13.29 13.08 13.70
N SER A 321 -12.40 13.59 12.87
CA SER A 321 -11.81 12.88 11.73
C SER A 321 -11.13 11.58 12.16
N ILE A 322 -11.32 10.51 11.33
CA ILE A 322 -10.74 9.20 11.53
C ILE A 322 -9.95 8.83 10.27
N ILE A 323 -8.65 8.61 10.42
CA ILE A 323 -7.75 8.20 9.33
C ILE A 323 -7.19 6.81 9.60
N ALA A 324 -6.96 6.48 10.88
CA ALA A 324 -6.41 5.21 11.28
C ALA A 324 -7.44 4.08 11.19
N THR A 325 -7.01 2.93 10.70
CA THR A 325 -7.80 1.69 10.71
C THR A 325 -8.15 1.31 12.15
N PRO A 326 -9.42 1.06 12.48
CA PRO A 326 -9.81 0.57 13.79
C PRO A 326 -9.17 -0.79 14.13
N ALA A 327 -9.04 -1.10 15.39
CA ALA A 327 -8.60 -2.41 15.86
C ALA A 327 -9.70 -3.08 16.68
N ILE A 328 -9.79 -4.41 16.57
CA ILE A 328 -10.70 -5.23 17.39
C ILE A 328 -9.85 -6.14 18.26
N ALA A 329 -10.02 -6.05 19.56
CA ALA A 329 -9.34 -6.91 20.52
C ALA A 329 -10.23 -7.10 21.77
N ASP A 330 -10.20 -8.30 22.34
CA ASP A 330 -10.89 -8.66 23.59
C ASP A 330 -12.37 -8.22 23.64
N GLY A 331 -13.08 -8.36 22.52
CA GLY A 331 -14.50 -7.99 22.41
C GLY A 331 -14.76 -6.48 22.34
N ALA A 332 -13.73 -5.67 22.20
CA ALA A 332 -13.83 -4.22 22.07
C ALA A 332 -13.32 -3.72 20.71
N LEU A 333 -13.91 -2.62 20.25
CA LEU A 333 -13.50 -1.87 19.06
C LEU A 333 -12.73 -0.63 19.53
N PHE A 334 -11.48 -0.51 19.07
CA PHE A 334 -10.62 0.63 19.35
C PHE A 334 -10.54 1.52 18.12
N ILE A 335 -10.90 2.80 18.28
CA ILE A 335 -10.90 3.79 17.21
C ILE A 335 -10.03 4.98 17.63
N ARG A 336 -9.04 5.31 16.79
CA ARG A 336 -8.26 6.53 16.94
C ARG A 336 -8.89 7.63 16.10
N THR A 337 -9.39 8.67 16.76
CA THR A 337 -9.77 9.93 16.12
C THR A 337 -8.58 10.90 16.10
N ARG A 338 -8.78 12.13 15.66
CA ARG A 338 -7.70 13.13 15.62
C ARG A 338 -7.06 13.38 16.98
N THR A 339 -7.85 13.41 18.06
CA THR A 339 -7.36 13.78 19.41
C THR A 339 -7.56 12.69 20.46
N LYS A 340 -8.31 11.61 20.17
CA LYS A 340 -8.72 10.59 21.15
C LYS A 340 -8.45 9.17 20.66
N ILE A 341 -8.33 8.26 21.62
CA ILE A 341 -8.50 6.83 21.38
C ILE A 341 -9.76 6.42 22.14
N LEU A 342 -10.73 5.88 21.42
CA LEU A 342 -11.99 5.39 21.96
C LEU A 342 -11.93 3.87 22.05
N CYS A 343 -12.39 3.33 23.19
CA CYS A 343 -12.61 1.90 23.38
C CYS A 343 -14.12 1.68 23.51
N ILE A 344 -14.70 0.98 22.56
CA ILE A 344 -16.14 0.71 22.49
C ILE A 344 -16.33 -0.79 22.68
N ALA A 345 -16.93 -1.17 23.78
CA ALA A 345 -17.27 -2.55 24.12
C ALA A 345 -18.77 -2.65 24.45
N ALA A 346 -19.33 -3.85 24.33
CA ALA A 346 -20.66 -4.10 24.89
C ALA A 346 -20.59 -3.84 26.40
N GLY A 347 -21.36 -2.88 26.89
CA GLY A 347 -21.50 -2.69 28.35
C GLY A 347 -22.07 -3.95 28.95
N ASP A 348 -21.64 -4.30 30.18
CA ASP A 348 -22.35 -5.25 31.01
C ASP A 348 -23.80 -4.74 31.14
N ARG A 349 -24.74 -5.42 30.47
CA ARG A 349 -26.14 -5.21 30.82
C ARG A 349 -26.24 -5.62 32.28
N ALA A 350 -26.32 -4.61 33.15
CA ALA A 350 -26.65 -4.87 34.54
C ALA A 350 -27.85 -5.83 34.56
N LYS A 351 -27.63 -7.03 35.13
CA LYS A 351 -28.67 -8.01 35.34
C LYS A 351 -29.63 -7.51 36.41
#